data_265900787ca5e6580c9528eca5fb0565
#
_entry.id   265900787ca5e6580c9528eca5fb0565
#
_cell.length_a   1.000
_cell.length_b   1.000
_cell.length_c   1.000
_cell.angle_alpha   90.00
_cell.angle_beta   90.00
_cell.angle_gamma   90.00
#
_symmetry.space_group_name_H-M   'P 1'
#
loop_
_entity.id
_entity.type
_entity.pdbx_description
1 polymer ?
#
loop_
_entity_poly.entity_id
_entity_poly.type
_entity_poly.pdbx_seq_one_letter_code
_entity_poly.pdbx_strand_id
1 'polypeptide(L)'
;MNGQSNMDEQLLLFGMKNFLLENSLEKLENSGIEIGHAITLKKDELVDTELFEHEILKKGNKMADFYALYYSLENSVRKLVQDVLNEKYGSNWWDTKVPDSVKGNVIKIQKDEKESAMSVRSENPLDYTNFGELICIFEANWSDFSDLFRSLKSIKDTLSPLNKIRNVIAHSCELNDDEILRFKLLIKDWFRIQV
;
A
#
# COMPACT_ATOMS: atom_id res chain seq x y z
N MET A 1 23.10 -9.55 50.70
CA MET A 1 21.78 -9.04 50.29
C MET A 1 21.81 -7.72 49.50
N ASN A 2 22.96 -7.02 49.37
CA ASN A 2 23.03 -5.71 48.67
C ASN A 2 23.23 -5.77 47.12
N GLY A 3 23.58 -6.93 46.57
CA GLY A 3 23.87 -7.01 45.13
C GLY A 3 22.61 -7.14 44.23
N GLN A 4 21.58 -7.78 44.73
CA GLN A 4 20.34 -8.05 43.99
C GLN A 4 19.47 -6.78 43.87
N SER A 5 19.38 -6.00 44.95
CA SER A 5 18.66 -4.72 44.95
C SER A 5 19.27 -3.69 44.00
N ASN A 6 20.60 -3.68 43.82
CA ASN A 6 21.27 -2.76 42.87
C ASN A 6 21.05 -3.17 41.40
N MET A 7 20.95 -4.48 41.13
CA MET A 7 20.68 -4.99 39.77
C MET A 7 19.25 -4.74 39.34
N ASP A 8 18.28 -4.91 40.23
CA ASP A 8 16.86 -4.61 39.98
C ASP A 8 16.64 -3.11 39.75
N GLU A 9 17.33 -2.26 40.50
CA GLU A 9 17.29 -0.80 40.31
C GLU A 9 17.91 -0.37 38.98
N GLN A 10 19.02 -0.99 38.56
CA GLN A 10 19.65 -0.73 37.28
C GLN A 10 18.78 -1.21 36.09
N LEU A 11 18.14 -2.37 36.22
CA LEU A 11 17.18 -2.87 35.22
C LEU A 11 15.95 -1.96 35.09
N LEU A 12 15.42 -1.48 36.21
CA LEU A 12 14.30 -0.54 36.22
C LEU A 12 14.69 0.79 35.53
N LEU A 13 15.87 1.31 35.87
CA LEU A 13 16.40 2.55 35.29
C LEU A 13 16.65 2.42 33.78
N PHE A 14 17.16 1.27 33.34
CA PHE A 14 17.34 0.94 31.93
C PHE A 14 15.99 0.87 31.18
N GLY A 15 15.00 0.18 31.76
CA GLY A 15 13.64 0.11 31.19
C GLY A 15 12.98 1.48 31.08
N MET A 16 13.09 2.33 32.13
CA MET A 16 12.56 3.70 32.07
C MET A 16 13.26 4.57 31.03
N LYS A 17 14.58 4.46 30.87
CA LYS A 17 15.33 5.21 29.85
C LYS A 17 14.92 4.80 28.44
N ASN A 18 14.77 3.50 28.19
CA ASN A 18 14.31 3.01 26.89
C ASN A 18 12.89 3.48 26.59
N PHE A 19 11.97 3.40 27.55
CA PHE A 19 10.61 3.90 27.41
C PHE A 19 10.55 5.40 27.09
N LEU A 20 11.36 6.22 27.76
CA LEU A 20 11.46 7.65 27.49
C LEU A 20 12.06 7.94 26.13
N LEU A 21 13.05 7.15 25.69
CA LEU A 21 13.65 7.27 24.38
C LEU A 21 12.63 6.92 23.28
N GLU A 22 11.93 5.80 23.38
CA GLU A 22 10.90 5.38 22.44
C GLU A 22 9.78 6.43 22.31
N ASN A 23 9.26 6.95 23.42
CA ASN A 23 8.27 8.02 23.40
C ASN A 23 8.79 9.32 22.74
N SER A 24 10.08 9.60 22.88
CA SER A 24 10.69 10.77 22.25
C SER A 24 10.87 10.58 20.75
N LEU A 25 11.26 9.38 20.31
CA LEU A 25 11.38 8.99 18.92
C LEU A 25 10.00 8.99 18.24
N GLU A 26 8.98 8.43 18.85
CA GLU A 26 7.60 8.45 18.36
C GLU A 26 7.07 9.89 18.18
N LYS A 27 7.38 10.80 19.12
CA LYS A 27 7.00 12.21 18.97
C LYS A 27 7.68 12.91 17.82
N LEU A 28 8.95 12.58 17.55
CA LEU A 28 9.70 13.13 16.42
C LEU A 28 9.12 12.63 15.08
N GLU A 29 8.79 11.34 14.98
CA GLU A 29 8.13 10.78 13.79
C GLU A 29 6.74 11.37 13.56
N ASN A 30 5.95 11.53 14.63
CA ASN A 30 4.64 12.21 14.55
C ASN A 30 4.75 13.69 14.16
N SER A 31 5.91 14.32 14.35
CA SER A 31 6.20 15.68 13.87
C SER A 31 6.74 15.72 12.42
N GLY A 32 6.79 14.58 11.73
CA GLY A 32 7.25 14.46 10.34
C GLY A 32 8.76 14.31 10.17
N ILE A 33 9.52 14.03 11.24
CA ILE A 33 10.95 13.76 11.16
C ILE A 33 11.16 12.26 11.01
N GLU A 34 11.59 11.81 9.83
CA GLU A 34 11.94 10.40 9.59
C GLU A 34 13.25 10.03 10.28
N ILE A 35 13.17 9.28 11.36
CA ILE A 35 14.32 8.79 12.13
C ILE A 35 14.56 7.28 11.97
N GLY A 36 13.73 6.62 11.13
CA GLY A 36 13.84 5.17 10.90
C GLY A 36 13.55 4.32 12.13
N HIS A 37 12.84 4.87 13.11
CA HIS A 37 12.37 4.14 14.28
C HIS A 37 11.33 3.10 13.82
N ALA A 38 11.55 1.84 14.13
CA ALA A 38 10.57 0.80 13.85
C ALA A 38 9.30 1.10 14.65
N ILE A 39 8.20 1.40 13.95
CA ILE A 39 6.89 1.56 14.60
C ILE A 39 6.57 0.21 15.24
N THR A 40 6.72 0.14 16.53
CA THR A 40 6.19 -0.98 17.31
C THR A 40 4.68 -0.87 17.16
N LEU A 41 4.03 -1.84 16.52
CA LEU A 41 2.58 -1.86 16.39
C LEU A 41 1.99 -1.60 17.78
N LYS A 42 1.24 -0.50 17.93
CA LYS A 42 0.52 -0.19 19.16
C LYS A 42 -0.29 -1.43 19.50
N LYS A 43 -0.14 -1.93 20.74
CA LYS A 43 -0.94 -3.07 21.22
C LYS A 43 -2.41 -2.67 21.07
N ASP A 44 -3.11 -3.32 20.14
CA ASP A 44 -4.53 -3.08 19.94
C ASP A 44 -5.26 -3.60 21.19
N GLU A 45 -6.04 -2.76 21.86
CA GLU A 45 -6.76 -3.15 23.06
C GLU A 45 -7.85 -4.20 22.78
N LEU A 46 -8.31 -4.31 21.51
CA LEU A 46 -9.35 -5.23 21.09
C LEU A 46 -8.81 -6.57 20.58
N VAL A 47 -7.58 -6.60 20.07
CA VAL A 47 -6.97 -7.79 19.48
C VAL A 47 -5.75 -8.21 20.29
N ASP A 48 -5.84 -9.35 20.96
CA ASP A 48 -4.70 -9.95 21.63
C ASP A 48 -3.79 -10.65 20.62
N THR A 49 -2.75 -9.95 20.21
CA THR A 49 -1.77 -10.46 19.25
C THR A 49 -0.93 -11.61 19.79
N GLU A 50 -0.92 -11.85 21.12
CA GLU A 50 -0.22 -12.97 21.76
C GLU A 50 -0.89 -14.33 21.46
N LEU A 51 -2.13 -14.31 20.97
CA LEU A 51 -2.85 -15.51 20.52
C LEU A 51 -2.32 -16.08 19.19
N PHE A 52 -1.58 -15.29 18.42
CA PHE A 52 -0.99 -15.75 17.17
C PHE A 52 0.39 -16.37 17.40
N GLU A 53 0.74 -17.38 16.64
CA GLU A 53 2.10 -17.93 16.64
C GLU A 53 3.12 -16.85 16.25
N HIS A 54 4.21 -16.76 17.01
CA HIS A 54 5.25 -15.73 16.82
C HIS A 54 5.81 -15.69 15.39
N GLU A 55 6.03 -16.85 14.76
CA GLU A 55 6.50 -16.92 13.37
C GLU A 55 5.50 -16.35 12.37
N ILE A 56 4.19 -16.53 12.60
CA ILE A 56 3.14 -15.97 11.75
C ILE A 56 3.11 -14.44 11.86
N LEU A 57 3.19 -13.91 13.10
CA LEU A 57 3.25 -12.46 13.32
C LEU A 57 4.49 -11.83 12.68
N LYS A 58 5.65 -12.48 12.82
CA LYS A 58 6.90 -12.01 12.21
C LYS A 58 6.80 -11.92 10.68
N LYS A 59 6.20 -12.91 10.05
CA LYS A 59 5.93 -12.91 8.60
C LYS A 59 4.94 -11.82 8.22
N GLY A 60 3.87 -11.65 8.97
CA GLY A 60 2.89 -10.59 8.78
C GLY A 60 3.54 -9.21 8.83
N ASN A 61 4.37 -8.93 9.82
CA ASN A 61 5.10 -7.67 9.96
C ASN A 61 6.06 -7.44 8.79
N LYS A 62 6.80 -8.46 8.33
CA LYS A 62 7.62 -8.36 7.12
C LYS A 62 6.80 -8.01 5.89
N MET A 63 5.60 -8.57 5.76
CA MET A 63 4.72 -8.30 4.61
C MET A 63 4.03 -6.94 4.68
N ALA A 64 3.87 -6.36 5.87
CA ALA A 64 3.25 -5.04 6.05
C ALA A 64 4.02 -3.94 5.31
N ASP A 65 5.36 -3.98 5.30
CA ASP A 65 6.21 -3.02 4.57
C ASP A 65 5.94 -3.08 3.06
N PHE A 66 5.79 -4.29 2.51
CA PHE A 66 5.48 -4.48 1.08
C PHE A 66 4.06 -4.06 0.75
N TYR A 67 3.11 -4.27 1.67
CA TYR A 67 1.75 -3.77 1.54
C TYR A 67 1.73 -2.23 1.49
N ALA A 68 2.47 -1.56 2.35
CA ALA A 68 2.55 -0.10 2.36
C ALA A 68 3.10 0.45 1.04
N LEU A 69 4.17 -0.15 0.49
CA LEU A 69 4.72 0.22 -0.83
C LEU A 69 3.72 -0.03 -1.96
N TYR A 70 3.07 -1.19 -1.93
CA TYR A 70 2.06 -1.55 -2.92
C TYR A 70 0.87 -0.57 -2.88
N TYR A 71 0.32 -0.32 -1.68
CA TYR A 71 -0.79 0.61 -1.45
C TYR A 71 -0.46 2.01 -1.98
N SER A 72 0.72 2.52 -1.65
CA SER A 72 1.18 3.84 -2.08
C SER A 72 1.31 3.93 -3.60
N LEU A 73 1.87 2.90 -4.24
CA LEU A 73 2.03 2.86 -5.69
C LEU A 73 0.68 2.77 -6.39
N GLU A 74 -0.19 1.83 -6.01
CA GLU A 74 -1.49 1.66 -6.68
C GLU A 74 -2.35 2.92 -6.57
N ASN A 75 -2.37 3.56 -5.40
CA ASN A 75 -3.11 4.81 -5.21
C ASN A 75 -2.47 5.99 -5.96
N SER A 76 -1.15 6.04 -6.09
CA SER A 76 -0.49 7.07 -6.91
C SER A 76 -0.82 6.91 -8.40
N VAL A 77 -0.91 5.69 -8.90
CA VAL A 77 -1.34 5.40 -10.28
C VAL A 77 -2.80 5.80 -10.48
N ARG A 78 -3.70 5.44 -9.56
CA ARG A 78 -5.12 5.87 -9.61
C ARG A 78 -5.23 7.39 -9.63
N LYS A 79 -4.51 8.06 -8.72
CA LYS A 79 -4.52 9.52 -8.67
C LYS A 79 -4.07 10.15 -9.97
N LEU A 80 -2.99 9.66 -10.59
CA LEU A 80 -2.51 10.15 -11.88
C LEU A 80 -3.56 9.97 -12.97
N VAL A 81 -4.20 8.81 -13.06
CA VAL A 81 -5.29 8.55 -14.02
C VAL A 81 -6.45 9.52 -13.79
N GLN A 82 -6.87 9.69 -12.54
CA GLN A 82 -7.95 10.60 -12.19
C GLN A 82 -7.62 12.05 -12.53
N ASP A 83 -6.42 12.52 -12.17
CA ASP A 83 -6.02 13.91 -12.39
C ASP A 83 -6.01 14.23 -13.91
N VAL A 84 -5.38 13.37 -14.72
CA VAL A 84 -5.28 13.57 -16.19
C VAL A 84 -6.65 13.55 -16.86
N LEU A 85 -7.47 12.56 -16.55
CA LEU A 85 -8.77 12.43 -17.22
C LEU A 85 -9.78 13.46 -16.72
N ASN A 86 -9.73 13.82 -15.43
CA ASN A 86 -10.59 14.86 -14.87
C ASN A 86 -10.24 16.26 -15.42
N GLU A 87 -8.95 16.56 -15.59
CA GLU A 87 -8.50 17.83 -16.18
C GLU A 87 -9.00 18.00 -17.61
N LYS A 88 -8.97 16.91 -18.42
CA LYS A 88 -9.35 16.96 -19.84
C LYS A 88 -10.85 16.86 -20.07
N TYR A 89 -11.59 16.09 -19.27
CA TYR A 89 -12.98 15.72 -19.53
C TYR A 89 -13.96 16.11 -18.41
N GLY A 90 -13.45 16.72 -17.31
CA GLY A 90 -14.27 17.12 -16.17
C GLY A 90 -14.82 15.91 -15.41
N SER A 91 -15.85 16.11 -14.59
CA SER A 91 -16.41 15.09 -13.69
C SER A 91 -17.00 13.85 -14.40
N ASN A 92 -17.33 13.95 -15.70
CA ASN A 92 -17.95 12.86 -16.47
C ASN A 92 -16.93 11.90 -17.14
N TRP A 93 -15.63 12.06 -16.83
CA TRP A 93 -14.60 11.22 -17.45
C TRP A 93 -14.79 9.72 -17.19
N TRP A 94 -15.28 9.35 -16.01
CA TRP A 94 -15.52 7.96 -15.68
C TRP A 94 -16.51 7.30 -16.64
N ASP A 95 -17.62 7.95 -16.93
CA ASP A 95 -18.67 7.41 -17.80
C ASP A 95 -18.27 7.36 -19.28
N THR A 96 -17.46 8.35 -19.71
CA THR A 96 -17.13 8.53 -21.12
C THR A 96 -15.81 7.91 -21.57
N LYS A 97 -14.85 7.72 -20.64
CA LYS A 97 -13.47 7.32 -20.96
C LYS A 97 -13.08 5.95 -20.43
N VAL A 98 -13.76 5.44 -19.40
CA VAL A 98 -13.44 4.12 -18.85
C VAL A 98 -14.13 3.03 -19.67
N PRO A 99 -13.39 1.95 -20.04
CA PRO A 99 -13.95 0.81 -20.78
C PRO A 99 -15.11 0.15 -20.03
N ASP A 100 -16.13 -0.29 -20.77
CA ASP A 100 -17.33 -0.92 -20.19
C ASP A 100 -17.01 -2.19 -19.40
N SER A 101 -15.97 -2.93 -19.77
CA SER A 101 -15.51 -4.10 -19.02
C SER A 101 -15.03 -3.72 -17.63
N VAL A 102 -14.31 -2.60 -17.49
CA VAL A 102 -13.86 -2.09 -16.18
C VAL A 102 -15.05 -1.59 -15.37
N LYS A 103 -15.92 -0.79 -15.97
CA LYS A 103 -17.15 -0.30 -15.29
C LYS A 103 -18.01 -1.46 -14.80
N GLY A 104 -18.19 -2.50 -15.62
CA GLY A 104 -18.98 -3.68 -15.24
C GLY A 104 -18.41 -4.41 -14.03
N ASN A 105 -17.08 -4.58 -13.95
CA ASN A 105 -16.43 -5.18 -12.78
C ASN A 105 -16.61 -4.33 -11.53
N VAL A 106 -16.41 -3.02 -11.65
CA VAL A 106 -16.59 -2.08 -10.53
C VAL A 106 -18.03 -2.12 -9.99
N ILE A 107 -19.02 -2.07 -10.88
CA ILE A 107 -20.45 -2.14 -10.50
C ILE A 107 -20.74 -3.44 -9.76
N LYS A 108 -20.18 -4.57 -10.23
CA LYS A 108 -20.35 -5.87 -9.55
C LYS A 108 -19.81 -5.83 -8.14
N ILE A 109 -18.55 -5.33 -7.94
CA ILE A 109 -17.93 -5.26 -6.61
C ILE A 109 -18.71 -4.31 -5.70
N GLN A 110 -19.15 -3.15 -6.21
CA GLN A 110 -19.95 -2.19 -5.43
C GLN A 110 -21.31 -2.80 -5.00
N LYS A 111 -21.92 -3.61 -5.87
CA LYS A 111 -23.15 -4.30 -5.55
C LYS A 111 -22.91 -5.33 -4.46
N ASP A 112 -21.90 -6.17 -4.61
CA ASP A 112 -21.54 -7.20 -3.63
C ASP A 112 -21.24 -6.57 -2.24
N GLU A 113 -20.57 -5.40 -2.20
CA GLU A 113 -20.34 -4.68 -0.94
C GLU A 113 -21.64 -4.14 -0.31
N LYS A 114 -22.53 -3.56 -1.11
CA LYS A 114 -23.82 -3.04 -0.63
C LYS A 114 -24.74 -4.13 -0.10
N GLU A 115 -24.63 -5.35 -0.64
CA GLU A 115 -25.37 -6.52 -0.19
C GLU A 115 -24.71 -7.21 1.03
N SER A 116 -23.50 -6.81 1.41
CA SER A 116 -22.77 -7.32 2.56
C SER A 116 -23.03 -6.48 3.82
N ALA A 117 -22.61 -7.00 4.99
CA ALA A 117 -22.65 -6.25 6.26
C ALA A 117 -21.47 -5.26 6.39
N MET A 118 -20.59 -5.16 5.40
CA MET A 118 -19.44 -4.27 5.42
C MET A 118 -19.81 -2.85 4.99
N SER A 119 -19.09 -1.88 5.49
CA SER A 119 -19.20 -0.50 5.00
C SER A 119 -18.69 -0.41 3.54
N VAL A 120 -19.36 0.40 2.74
CA VAL A 120 -18.90 0.71 1.37
C VAL A 120 -17.54 1.40 1.45
N ARG A 121 -16.53 0.90 0.72
CA ARG A 121 -15.13 1.38 0.82
C ARG A 121 -14.93 2.80 0.30
N SER A 122 -15.67 3.21 -0.73
CA SER A 122 -15.53 4.52 -1.36
C SER A 122 -16.73 4.85 -2.25
N GLU A 123 -16.98 6.15 -2.43
CA GLU A 123 -17.90 6.66 -3.45
C GLU A 123 -17.22 6.81 -4.82
N ASN A 124 -15.87 6.87 -4.85
CA ASN A 124 -15.11 6.97 -6.09
C ASN A 124 -14.97 5.59 -6.75
N PRO A 125 -15.55 5.36 -7.94
CA PRO A 125 -15.50 4.07 -8.60
C PRO A 125 -14.08 3.62 -8.96
N LEU A 126 -13.11 4.54 -9.10
CA LEU A 126 -11.71 4.22 -9.38
C LEU A 126 -11.05 3.44 -8.24
N ASP A 127 -11.52 3.59 -6.99
CA ASP A 127 -10.98 2.87 -5.82
C ASP A 127 -11.31 1.37 -5.84
N TYR A 128 -12.17 0.94 -6.75
CA TYR A 128 -12.51 -0.46 -6.99
C TYR A 128 -11.67 -1.11 -8.08
N THR A 129 -10.75 -0.36 -8.72
CA THR A 129 -9.90 -0.87 -9.79
C THR A 129 -8.57 -1.42 -9.25
N ASN A 130 -8.00 -2.35 -9.98
CA ASN A 130 -6.66 -2.90 -9.77
C ASN A 130 -5.71 -2.49 -10.93
N PHE A 131 -4.43 -2.85 -10.85
CA PHE A 131 -3.46 -2.53 -11.91
C PHE A 131 -3.86 -3.05 -13.30
N GLY A 132 -4.51 -4.22 -13.38
CA GLY A 132 -4.97 -4.74 -14.67
C GLY A 132 -6.03 -3.85 -15.31
N GLU A 133 -6.98 -3.37 -14.51
CA GLU A 133 -8.03 -2.44 -14.96
C GLU A 133 -7.48 -1.04 -15.26
N LEU A 134 -6.48 -0.58 -14.48
CA LEU A 134 -5.78 0.67 -14.77
C LEU A 134 -5.04 0.59 -16.11
N ILE A 135 -4.42 -0.56 -16.45
CA ILE A 135 -3.82 -0.77 -17.77
C ILE A 135 -4.88 -0.62 -18.89
N CYS A 136 -6.07 -1.20 -18.70
CA CYS A 136 -7.16 -1.05 -19.70
C CYS A 136 -7.58 0.41 -19.88
N ILE A 137 -7.58 1.22 -18.80
CA ILE A 137 -7.87 2.65 -18.88
C ILE A 137 -6.76 3.39 -19.64
N PHE A 138 -5.48 3.10 -19.37
CA PHE A 138 -4.36 3.67 -20.14
C PHE A 138 -4.44 3.30 -21.62
N GLU A 139 -4.77 2.05 -21.94
CA GLU A 139 -4.93 1.59 -23.34
C GLU A 139 -6.02 2.35 -24.09
N ALA A 140 -7.20 2.47 -23.46
CA ALA A 140 -8.34 3.12 -24.07
C ALA A 140 -8.14 4.62 -24.28
N ASN A 141 -7.26 5.24 -23.50
CA ASN A 141 -7.02 6.68 -23.49
C ASN A 141 -5.55 7.03 -23.75
N TRP A 142 -4.81 6.20 -24.47
CA TRP A 142 -3.37 6.38 -24.63
C TRP A 142 -2.97 7.77 -25.11
N SER A 143 -3.74 8.39 -26.02
CA SER A 143 -3.48 9.76 -26.51
C SER A 143 -3.45 10.81 -25.39
N ASP A 144 -4.10 10.56 -24.27
CA ASP A 144 -4.17 11.49 -23.15
C ASP A 144 -2.96 11.36 -22.21
N PHE A 145 -2.26 10.23 -22.27
CA PHE A 145 -1.11 9.91 -21.44
C PHE A 145 0.23 9.89 -22.20
N SER A 146 0.20 10.00 -23.54
CA SER A 146 1.39 9.86 -24.39
C SER A 146 2.50 10.85 -24.09
N ASP A 147 2.16 12.04 -23.60
CA ASP A 147 3.13 13.09 -23.27
C ASP A 147 3.75 12.90 -21.88
N LEU A 148 3.15 12.04 -21.06
CA LEU A 148 3.59 11.76 -19.68
C LEU A 148 4.45 10.50 -19.58
N PHE A 149 4.39 9.62 -20.57
CA PHE A 149 5.05 8.32 -20.54
C PHE A 149 5.77 8.01 -21.85
N ARG A 150 6.88 7.28 -21.75
CA ARG A 150 7.69 6.87 -22.90
C ARG A 150 6.91 6.05 -23.93
N SER A 151 6.06 5.13 -23.48
CA SER A 151 5.21 4.31 -24.35
C SER A 151 4.15 3.56 -23.55
N LEU A 152 3.04 3.21 -24.20
CA LEU A 152 2.03 2.32 -23.62
C LEU A 152 2.62 0.94 -23.25
N LYS A 153 3.59 0.45 -24.06
CA LYS A 153 4.29 -0.80 -23.78
C LYS A 153 5.03 -0.75 -22.44
N SER A 154 5.73 0.35 -22.14
CA SER A 154 6.45 0.49 -20.87
C SER A 154 5.52 0.49 -19.66
N ILE A 155 4.31 1.08 -19.77
CA ILE A 155 3.29 1.00 -18.72
C ILE A 155 2.87 -0.45 -18.49
N LYS A 156 2.55 -1.19 -19.56
CA LYS A 156 2.14 -2.60 -19.47
C LYS A 156 3.24 -3.48 -18.88
N ASP A 157 4.47 -3.32 -19.34
CA ASP A 157 5.63 -4.09 -18.91
C ASP A 157 5.94 -3.85 -17.41
N THR A 158 5.54 -2.70 -16.88
CA THR A 158 5.71 -2.36 -15.46
C THR A 158 4.50 -2.78 -14.61
N LEU A 159 3.28 -2.43 -15.00
CA LEU A 159 2.09 -2.66 -14.17
C LEU A 159 1.60 -4.11 -14.19
N SER A 160 1.80 -4.87 -15.31
CA SER A 160 1.35 -6.27 -15.37
C SER A 160 2.07 -7.20 -14.38
N PRO A 161 3.41 -7.13 -14.23
CA PRO A 161 4.10 -7.87 -13.18
C PRO A 161 3.70 -7.41 -11.76
N LEU A 162 3.49 -6.10 -11.55
CA LEU A 162 3.03 -5.55 -10.28
C LEU A 162 1.66 -6.12 -9.88
N ASN A 163 0.75 -6.29 -10.85
CA ASN A 163 -0.55 -6.92 -10.59
C ASN A 163 -0.42 -8.39 -10.13
N LYS A 164 0.58 -9.12 -10.64
CA LYS A 164 0.87 -10.49 -10.19
C LYS A 164 1.40 -10.51 -8.75
N ILE A 165 2.35 -9.62 -8.44
CA ILE A 165 2.91 -9.49 -7.07
C ILE A 165 1.81 -9.07 -6.08
N ARG A 166 0.93 -8.15 -6.50
CA ARG A 166 -0.25 -7.75 -5.72
C ARG A 166 -1.10 -8.94 -5.31
N ASN A 167 -1.32 -9.86 -6.23
CA ASN A 167 -2.15 -11.03 -5.89
C ASN A 167 -1.50 -11.89 -4.81
N VAL A 168 -0.17 -12.05 -4.80
CA VAL A 168 0.53 -12.78 -3.74
C VAL A 168 0.32 -12.07 -2.39
N ILE A 169 0.50 -10.75 -2.33
CA ILE A 169 0.30 -9.93 -1.12
C ILE A 169 -1.16 -10.00 -0.65
N ALA A 170 -2.12 -9.84 -1.56
CA ALA A 170 -3.55 -9.83 -1.25
C ALA A 170 -4.08 -11.20 -0.75
N HIS A 171 -3.39 -12.29 -1.12
CA HIS A 171 -3.70 -13.64 -0.64
C HIS A 171 -2.89 -14.05 0.59
N SER A 172 -2.28 -13.09 1.28
CA SER A 172 -1.50 -13.31 2.51
C SER A 172 -0.35 -14.33 2.33
N CYS A 173 0.25 -14.36 1.13
CA CYS A 173 1.42 -15.19 0.83
C CYS A 173 2.70 -14.37 0.97
N GLU A 174 3.79 -15.02 1.39
CA GLU A 174 5.10 -14.38 1.45
C GLU A 174 5.71 -14.21 0.05
N LEU A 175 6.36 -13.07 -0.17
CA LEU A 175 7.23 -12.87 -1.32
C LEU A 175 8.61 -13.47 -1.02
N ASN A 176 9.18 -14.23 -1.97
CA ASN A 176 10.58 -14.65 -1.89
C ASN A 176 11.52 -13.48 -2.23
N ASP A 177 12.80 -13.65 -1.97
CA ASP A 177 13.79 -12.57 -2.10
C ASP A 177 13.91 -12.06 -3.55
N ASP A 178 13.78 -12.93 -4.55
CA ASP A 178 13.79 -12.55 -5.97
C ASP A 178 12.56 -11.69 -6.32
N GLU A 179 11.38 -12.05 -5.83
CA GLU A 179 10.15 -11.28 -6.04
C GLU A 179 10.18 -9.95 -5.29
N ILE A 180 10.79 -9.91 -4.11
CA ILE A 180 11.02 -8.66 -3.36
C ILE A 180 11.92 -7.71 -4.17
N LEU A 181 13.02 -8.21 -4.71
CA LEU A 181 13.91 -7.41 -5.56
C LEU A 181 13.19 -6.92 -6.81
N ARG A 182 12.48 -7.81 -7.50
CA ARG A 182 11.68 -7.48 -8.67
C ARG A 182 10.64 -6.41 -8.38
N PHE A 183 9.92 -6.52 -7.26
CA PHE A 183 8.94 -5.55 -6.83
C PHE A 183 9.55 -4.14 -6.66
N LYS A 184 10.67 -4.06 -5.95
CA LYS A 184 11.38 -2.78 -5.75
C LYS A 184 11.89 -2.18 -7.07
N LEU A 185 12.35 -3.01 -8.01
CA LEU A 185 12.80 -2.56 -9.33
C LEU A 185 11.62 -2.06 -10.17
N LEU A 186 10.49 -2.74 -10.17
CA LEU A 186 9.28 -2.32 -10.88
C LEU A 186 8.74 -0.98 -10.37
N ILE A 187 8.80 -0.72 -9.05
CA ILE A 187 8.46 0.60 -8.50
C ILE A 187 9.40 1.68 -9.06
N LYS A 188 10.71 1.42 -9.11
CA LYS A 188 11.67 2.35 -9.71
C LYS A 188 11.40 2.56 -11.20
N ASP A 189 11.07 1.50 -11.91
CA ASP A 189 10.78 1.56 -13.34
C ASP A 189 9.51 2.37 -13.61
N TRP A 190 8.49 2.27 -12.75
CA TRP A 190 7.29 3.13 -12.84
C TRP A 190 7.64 4.63 -12.88
N PHE A 191 8.54 5.08 -12.02
CA PHE A 191 8.97 6.48 -12.02
C PHE A 191 9.92 6.83 -13.17
N ARG A 192 10.68 5.86 -13.70
CA ARG A 192 11.61 6.06 -14.83
C ARG A 192 10.92 6.15 -16.20
N ILE A 193 9.75 5.54 -16.35
CA ILE A 193 9.01 5.59 -17.61
C ILE A 193 8.20 6.88 -17.79
N GLN A 194 8.06 7.66 -16.73
CA GLN A 194 7.50 9.01 -16.76
C GLN A 194 8.53 9.98 -17.38
N VAL A 195 8.06 10.94 -18.19
CA VAL A 195 8.89 11.88 -18.95
C VAL A 195 8.98 13.22 -18.25
#